data_63e690428af22ff63f0e05673bb5c9ac
#
_entry.id   63e690428af22ff63f0e05673bb5c9ac
#
_cell.length_a   1.000
_cell.length_b   1.000
_cell.length_c   1.000
_cell.angle_alpha   90.00
_cell.angle_beta   90.00
_cell.angle_gamma   90.00
#
_symmetry.space_group_name_H-M   'P 1'
#
loop_
_entity.id
_entity.type
_entity.pdbx_description
1 polymer ?
#
loop_
_entity_poly.entity_id
_entity_poly.type
_entity_poly.pdbx_seq_one_letter_code
_entity_poly.pdbx_strand_id
1 'polypeptide(L)'
;VRLKKAKSNYDERSNKVIIPFSDSIDTNIRNFEELFTDCGDLVKRKFPIGKNKDVWAYIAYIDVMTDRRVIEESVLEQLLVQVRGVGKSLPETDEDKFSFIKDGGFATADLKEINIMDDAVLAVLSGDTVIFIDGYEKAIVVATKGFPNRGVQQPDTENVIRGSKEGFTEAFRINTVLIRRRIRDSKLKVKQIQLGTRTRTDVALMYLDDLVRPQVLQEIEERLSYFKIDSVLESGTLEQLIETNWYSPFPQSQVTQRPDKVASAILEGRVAIVVDNTPFVLLLPTTLNCFFQSSEDYYQRWYVMSFVRFLRYCAAFLSFAIPGFYLALTTFHPAMIPTSLTFSIAAAREGVPFPALIEVLIMELAFELLREAGVRLPAPIGNTIGIVGGLIVGQAVVEANLVSPIIVIIVALTAISSFAIPSYSLTSAFRIIKYLIILLSAFLGFLGFWLGILIILTHLVSLKSINIPYLSPYVARETNNEDLQDSLIRMPIFLNKLRPVFAKRSNKVRLDIDEKGENNVFTKQ
;
A
#
# COMPACT_ATOMS: atom_id res chain seq x y z
N VAL A 1 19.99 -4.43 29.50
CA VAL A 1 20.12 -5.86 29.94
C VAL A 1 18.93 -6.69 29.45
N ARG A 2 17.68 -6.17 29.43
CA ARG A 2 16.47 -6.90 28.97
C ARG A 2 16.45 -7.17 27.44
N LEU A 3 16.94 -6.25 26.61
CA LEU A 3 17.01 -6.41 25.15
C LEU A 3 17.97 -7.53 24.68
N LYS A 4 19.00 -7.84 25.45
CA LYS A 4 19.93 -8.95 25.12
C LYS A 4 19.35 -10.36 25.39
N LYS A 5 18.45 -10.53 26.39
CA LYS A 5 17.80 -11.81 26.66
C LYS A 5 16.74 -12.17 25.60
N ALA A 6 15.95 -11.21 25.12
CA ALA A 6 14.97 -11.46 24.06
C ALA A 6 15.61 -11.86 22.72
N LYS A 7 16.83 -11.36 22.42
CA LYS A 7 17.56 -11.74 21.21
C LYS A 7 18.04 -13.19 21.18
N SER A 8 18.30 -13.83 22.32
CA SER A 8 18.77 -15.21 22.39
C SER A 8 17.68 -16.27 22.11
N ASN A 9 16.41 -15.87 22.17
CA ASN A 9 15.27 -16.77 21.98
C ASN A 9 14.66 -16.66 20.56
N TYR A 10 15.28 -15.91 19.69
CA TYR A 10 14.90 -15.74 18.30
C TYR A 10 15.94 -16.37 17.39
N ASP A 11 15.55 -17.29 16.53
CA ASP A 11 16.39 -17.74 15.43
C ASP A 11 16.31 -16.70 14.29
N GLU A 12 17.34 -15.88 14.17
CA GLU A 12 17.39 -14.78 13.17
C GLU A 12 17.28 -15.28 11.72
N ARG A 13 17.62 -16.56 11.44
CA ARG A 13 17.53 -17.14 10.09
C ARG A 13 16.13 -17.61 9.73
N SER A 14 15.43 -18.23 10.67
CA SER A 14 14.08 -18.77 10.43
C SER A 14 12.95 -17.83 10.87
N ASN A 15 13.26 -16.71 11.52
CA ASN A 15 12.30 -15.79 12.15
C ASN A 15 11.35 -16.50 13.13
N LYS A 16 11.82 -17.58 13.79
CA LYS A 16 11.05 -18.39 14.73
C LYS A 16 11.31 -18.00 16.17
N VAL A 17 10.26 -18.06 16.96
CA VAL A 17 10.30 -17.83 18.41
C VAL A 17 10.50 -19.17 19.11
N ILE A 18 11.71 -19.48 19.56
CA ILE A 18 12.04 -20.74 20.24
C ILE A 18 11.88 -20.54 21.75
N ILE A 19 10.65 -20.38 22.21
CA ILE A 19 10.31 -20.31 23.64
C ILE A 19 9.41 -21.51 23.95
N PRO A 20 9.85 -22.47 24.81
CA PRO A 20 8.99 -23.55 25.29
C PRO A 20 7.92 -22.96 26.21
N PHE A 21 6.80 -23.65 26.35
CA PHE A 21 5.81 -23.30 27.35
C PHE A 21 6.31 -23.67 28.75
N SER A 22 5.88 -22.90 29.75
CA SER A 22 6.07 -23.14 31.16
C SER A 22 4.78 -23.71 31.75
N ASP A 23 4.87 -24.39 32.88
CA ASP A 23 3.74 -24.80 33.72
C ASP A 23 2.94 -23.58 34.22
N SER A 24 3.60 -22.45 34.44
CA SER A 24 2.95 -21.21 34.90
C SER A 24 2.28 -20.47 33.77
N ILE A 25 0.95 -20.33 33.82
CA ILE A 25 0.16 -19.56 32.85
C ILE A 25 0.60 -18.10 32.76
N ASP A 26 0.99 -17.48 33.90
CA ASP A 26 1.39 -16.07 33.91
C ASP A 26 2.72 -15.83 33.17
N THR A 27 3.60 -16.82 33.19
CA THR A 27 4.83 -16.78 32.39
C THR A 27 4.52 -16.89 30.89
N ASN A 28 3.64 -17.81 30.52
CA ASN A 28 3.21 -17.99 29.13
C ASN A 28 2.48 -16.76 28.60
N ILE A 29 1.57 -16.18 29.38
CA ILE A 29 0.86 -14.94 29.04
C ILE A 29 1.85 -13.80 28.80
N ARG A 30 2.79 -13.58 29.69
CA ARG A 30 3.78 -12.51 29.56
C ARG A 30 4.64 -12.69 28.32
N ASN A 31 5.15 -13.89 28.06
CA ASN A 31 5.96 -14.17 26.89
C ASN A 31 5.15 -13.97 25.60
N PHE A 32 3.89 -14.39 25.58
CA PHE A 32 2.99 -14.21 24.44
C PHE A 32 2.65 -12.74 24.22
N GLU A 33 2.27 -12.00 25.27
CA GLU A 33 1.92 -10.59 25.17
C GLU A 33 3.10 -9.69 24.78
N GLU A 34 4.32 -10.02 25.18
CA GLU A 34 5.53 -9.31 24.73
C GLU A 34 5.72 -9.38 23.21
N LEU A 35 5.35 -10.50 22.56
CA LEU A 35 5.42 -10.67 21.12
C LEU A 35 4.35 -9.84 20.38
N PHE A 36 3.19 -9.65 21.02
CA PHE A 36 2.07 -8.89 20.47
C PHE A 36 1.95 -7.46 21.03
N THR A 37 3.04 -6.90 21.54
CA THR A 37 3.07 -5.48 21.94
C THR A 37 2.66 -4.59 20.77
N ASP A 38 1.86 -3.55 21.05
CA ASP A 38 1.30 -2.63 20.04
C ASP A 38 0.40 -3.29 18.96
N CYS A 39 -0.23 -4.42 19.31
CA CYS A 39 -1.22 -5.09 18.47
C CYS A 39 -2.64 -4.87 19.03
N GLY A 40 -3.30 -3.80 18.61
CA GLY A 40 -4.65 -3.43 19.10
C GLY A 40 -5.78 -4.31 18.53
N ASP A 41 -5.47 -5.24 17.64
CA ASP A 41 -6.39 -6.23 17.08
C ASP A 41 -6.34 -7.59 17.79
N LEU A 42 -5.43 -7.77 18.78
CA LEU A 42 -5.38 -8.97 19.62
C LEU A 42 -6.45 -8.90 20.70
N VAL A 43 -7.38 -9.85 20.68
CA VAL A 43 -8.36 -10.07 21.76
C VAL A 43 -7.81 -11.13 22.71
N LYS A 44 -7.85 -10.84 24.01
CA LYS A 44 -7.29 -11.67 25.06
C LYS A 44 -8.15 -11.63 26.31
N ARG A 45 -8.26 -12.79 26.98
CA ARG A 45 -9.02 -12.89 28.22
C ARG A 45 -8.49 -14.02 29.11
N LYS A 46 -8.22 -13.71 30.39
CA LYS A 46 -7.93 -14.71 31.45
C LYS A 46 -9.21 -14.97 32.22
N PHE A 47 -9.54 -16.26 32.47
CA PHE A 47 -10.74 -16.64 33.20
C PHE A 47 -10.53 -17.98 33.94
N PRO A 48 -11.25 -18.23 35.04
CA PRO A 48 -11.16 -19.49 35.79
C PRO A 48 -12.09 -20.55 35.18
N ILE A 49 -11.60 -21.81 35.15
CA ILE A 49 -12.35 -22.98 34.72
C ILE A 49 -12.65 -23.85 35.95
N GLY A 50 -13.70 -24.69 35.87
CA GLY A 50 -14.09 -25.65 36.91
C GLY A 50 -15.00 -25.07 37.97
N LYS A 51 -15.59 -25.98 38.79
CA LYS A 51 -16.58 -25.65 39.83
C LYS A 51 -15.99 -24.81 40.95
N ASN A 52 -14.76 -25.12 41.36
CA ASN A 52 -14.05 -24.45 42.45
C ASN A 52 -13.18 -23.28 41.95
N LYS A 53 -13.12 -23.01 40.66
CA LYS A 53 -12.22 -22.00 40.03
C LYS A 53 -10.72 -22.32 40.24
N ASP A 54 -10.38 -23.59 40.28
CA ASP A 54 -9.05 -24.07 40.65
C ASP A 54 -8.04 -23.99 39.51
N VAL A 55 -8.49 -23.92 38.26
CA VAL A 55 -7.66 -23.86 37.06
C VAL A 55 -7.91 -22.57 36.30
N TRP A 56 -6.85 -21.86 35.95
CA TRP A 56 -6.93 -20.67 35.14
C TRP A 56 -6.69 -20.99 33.66
N ALA A 57 -7.45 -20.35 32.79
CA ALA A 57 -7.23 -20.39 31.34
C ALA A 57 -7.07 -18.98 30.77
N TYR A 58 -6.32 -18.89 29.72
CA TYR A 58 -6.13 -17.67 28.95
C TYR A 58 -6.40 -17.98 27.49
N ILE A 59 -7.25 -17.20 26.87
CA ILE A 59 -7.61 -17.28 25.45
C ILE A 59 -7.06 -16.07 24.70
N ALA A 60 -6.52 -16.31 23.50
CA ALA A 60 -6.04 -15.27 22.63
C ALA A 60 -6.37 -15.55 21.16
N TYR A 61 -6.84 -14.52 20.42
CA TYR A 61 -7.15 -14.59 19.00
C TYR A 61 -7.11 -13.19 18.38
N ILE A 62 -7.03 -13.10 17.03
CA ILE A 62 -7.13 -11.83 16.29
C ILE A 62 -8.59 -11.54 15.95
N ASP A 63 -9.05 -10.33 16.27
CA ASP A 63 -10.41 -9.88 15.97
C ASP A 63 -10.70 -9.93 14.46
N VAL A 64 -11.93 -10.35 14.11
CA VAL A 64 -12.42 -10.49 12.71
C VAL A 64 -11.68 -11.55 11.85
N MET A 65 -10.53 -12.08 12.29
CA MET A 65 -9.93 -13.26 11.66
C MET A 65 -10.60 -14.57 12.11
N THR A 66 -11.28 -14.52 13.24
CA THR A 66 -11.94 -15.66 13.88
C THR A 66 -13.46 -15.50 13.81
N ASP A 67 -14.18 -16.61 13.74
CA ASP A 67 -15.65 -16.63 13.90
C ASP A 67 -15.99 -16.53 15.41
N ARG A 68 -16.55 -15.41 15.83
CA ARG A 68 -16.93 -15.15 17.23
C ARG A 68 -17.96 -16.18 17.74
N ARG A 69 -18.87 -16.63 16.90
CA ARG A 69 -19.87 -17.63 17.31
C ARG A 69 -19.22 -18.95 17.71
N VAL A 70 -18.24 -19.39 16.91
CA VAL A 70 -17.48 -20.60 17.25
C VAL A 70 -16.72 -20.42 18.57
N ILE A 71 -16.13 -19.26 18.80
CA ILE A 71 -15.43 -18.99 20.08
C ILE A 71 -16.43 -18.96 21.24
N GLU A 72 -17.55 -18.29 21.11
CA GLU A 72 -18.53 -18.12 22.17
C GLU A 72 -19.25 -19.43 22.49
N GLU A 73 -19.78 -20.13 21.49
CA GLU A 73 -20.60 -21.34 21.63
C GLU A 73 -19.74 -22.61 21.85
N SER A 74 -18.67 -22.77 21.06
CA SER A 74 -17.89 -24.01 21.08
C SER A 74 -16.69 -23.98 22.05
N VAL A 75 -16.27 -22.80 22.50
CA VAL A 75 -15.11 -22.66 23.40
C VAL A 75 -15.54 -22.10 24.75
N LEU A 76 -16.05 -20.85 24.78
CA LEU A 76 -16.31 -20.16 26.06
C LEU A 76 -17.49 -20.75 26.80
N GLU A 77 -18.60 -21.03 26.11
CA GLU A 77 -19.79 -21.65 26.75
C GLU A 77 -19.44 -23.03 27.32
N GLN A 78 -18.71 -23.83 26.57
CA GLN A 78 -18.31 -25.17 27.02
C GLN A 78 -17.39 -25.08 28.24
N LEU A 79 -16.36 -24.23 28.23
CA LEU A 79 -15.42 -24.09 29.34
C LEU A 79 -16.01 -23.43 30.58
N LEU A 80 -16.91 -22.43 30.40
CA LEU A 80 -17.47 -21.66 31.51
C LEU A 80 -18.74 -22.28 32.09
N VAL A 81 -19.56 -22.94 31.27
CA VAL A 81 -20.88 -23.45 31.66
C VAL A 81 -20.89 -24.96 31.77
N GLN A 82 -20.52 -25.67 30.71
CA GLN A 82 -20.62 -27.14 30.66
C GLN A 82 -19.65 -27.82 31.65
N VAL A 83 -18.39 -27.39 31.68
CA VAL A 83 -17.37 -27.93 32.61
C VAL A 83 -17.77 -27.67 34.08
N ARG A 84 -18.51 -26.58 34.36
CA ARG A 84 -19.07 -26.30 35.70
C ARG A 84 -20.33 -27.10 36.01
N GLY A 85 -21.16 -27.39 34.98
CA GLY A 85 -22.50 -27.99 35.15
C GLY A 85 -22.50 -29.50 35.30
N VAL A 86 -21.49 -30.20 34.79
CA VAL A 86 -21.43 -31.68 34.77
C VAL A 86 -21.20 -32.34 36.14
N GLY A 87 -21.27 -31.64 37.24
CA GLY A 87 -21.30 -32.25 38.58
C GLY A 87 -20.13 -33.17 38.96
N LYS A 88 -19.26 -33.54 38.02
CA LYS A 88 -18.02 -34.25 38.23
C LYS A 88 -16.92 -33.23 38.58
N SER A 89 -16.32 -33.41 39.75
CA SER A 89 -15.04 -32.77 40.06
C SER A 89 -14.06 -33.08 38.92
N LEU A 90 -13.25 -32.09 38.52
CA LEU A 90 -12.12 -32.34 37.63
C LEU A 90 -11.33 -33.53 38.14
N PRO A 91 -10.82 -34.41 37.25
CA PRO A 91 -9.98 -35.54 37.67
C PRO A 91 -8.86 -35.08 38.58
N GLU A 92 -8.41 -35.97 39.49
CA GLU A 92 -7.37 -35.60 40.46
C GLU A 92 -5.97 -35.48 39.83
N THR A 93 -5.71 -36.22 38.76
CA THR A 93 -4.42 -36.23 38.07
C THR A 93 -4.36 -35.11 37.04
N ASP A 94 -3.25 -34.41 36.91
CA ASP A 94 -3.11 -33.26 36.01
C ASP A 94 -3.20 -33.65 34.53
N GLU A 95 -2.66 -34.80 34.11
CA GLU A 95 -2.82 -35.32 32.76
C GLU A 95 -4.28 -35.62 32.39
N ASP A 96 -5.04 -36.16 33.34
CA ASP A 96 -6.47 -36.46 33.17
C ASP A 96 -7.30 -35.18 33.07
N LYS A 97 -6.93 -34.11 33.78
CA LYS A 97 -7.59 -32.81 33.70
C LYS A 97 -7.39 -32.18 32.32
N PHE A 98 -6.18 -32.23 31.77
CA PHE A 98 -5.90 -31.68 30.44
C PHE A 98 -6.66 -32.43 29.36
N SER A 99 -6.62 -33.78 29.39
CA SER A 99 -7.38 -34.63 28.47
C SER A 99 -8.89 -34.40 28.61
N PHE A 100 -9.40 -34.23 29.83
CA PHE A 100 -10.81 -33.94 30.07
C PHE A 100 -11.24 -32.58 29.49
N ILE A 101 -10.41 -31.54 29.64
CA ILE A 101 -10.66 -30.23 29.09
C ILE A 101 -10.57 -30.29 27.56
N LYS A 102 -9.59 -30.99 26.99
CA LYS A 102 -9.40 -31.15 25.57
C LYS A 102 -10.53 -31.97 24.93
N ASP A 103 -10.82 -33.14 25.46
CA ASP A 103 -11.72 -34.11 24.82
C ASP A 103 -13.19 -33.87 25.18
N GLY A 104 -13.48 -33.24 26.31
CA GLY A 104 -14.82 -32.95 26.79
C GLY A 104 -15.16 -31.48 26.92
N GLY A 105 -14.20 -30.59 26.79
CA GLY A 105 -14.35 -29.16 27.00
C GLY A 105 -14.60 -28.32 25.73
N PHE A 106 -14.56 -28.92 24.54
CA PHE A 106 -14.74 -28.21 23.29
C PHE A 106 -15.72 -28.93 22.37
N ALA A 107 -16.64 -28.19 21.76
CA ALA A 107 -17.61 -28.72 20.79
C ALA A 107 -17.11 -28.62 19.34
N THR A 108 -15.80 -28.62 19.12
CA THR A 108 -15.18 -28.52 17.80
C THR A 108 -14.34 -29.75 17.51
N ALA A 109 -14.35 -30.21 16.26
CA ALA A 109 -13.65 -31.43 15.85
C ALA A 109 -12.16 -31.20 15.54
N ASP A 110 -11.71 -29.95 15.31
CA ASP A 110 -10.33 -29.64 14.93
C ASP A 110 -9.61 -28.94 16.07
N LEU A 111 -8.95 -29.75 16.88
CA LEU A 111 -8.15 -29.34 18.04
C LEU A 111 -6.72 -29.84 17.86
N LYS A 112 -5.75 -28.97 18.09
CA LYS A 112 -4.32 -29.30 18.01
C LYS A 112 -3.61 -28.94 19.31
N GLU A 113 -2.80 -29.84 19.85
CA GLU A 113 -1.85 -29.53 20.92
C GLU A 113 -0.57 -28.95 20.33
N ILE A 114 -0.01 -27.98 21.03
CA ILE A 114 1.24 -27.33 20.68
C ILE A 114 2.12 -27.17 21.91
N ASN A 115 3.43 -27.27 21.73
CA ASN A 115 4.42 -27.25 22.79
C ASN A 115 5.39 -26.06 22.70
N ILE A 116 5.31 -25.27 21.66
CA ILE A 116 6.25 -24.17 21.37
C ILE A 116 5.44 -22.89 21.14
N MET A 117 5.95 -21.77 21.65
CA MET A 117 5.32 -20.46 21.53
C MET A 117 5.17 -20.00 20.07
N ASP A 118 6.09 -20.37 19.18
CA ASP A 118 6.02 -20.06 17.75
C ASP A 118 4.77 -20.63 17.08
N ASP A 119 4.40 -21.86 17.43
CA ASP A 119 3.19 -22.51 16.92
C ASP A 119 1.92 -21.78 17.40
N ALA A 120 1.92 -21.25 18.64
CA ALA A 120 0.83 -20.45 19.16
C ALA A 120 0.70 -19.11 18.41
N VAL A 121 1.81 -18.44 18.21
CA VAL A 121 1.87 -17.19 17.42
C VAL A 121 1.37 -17.43 16.00
N LEU A 122 1.86 -18.48 15.34
CA LEU A 122 1.46 -18.80 13.97
C LEU A 122 -0.03 -19.18 13.87
N ALA A 123 -0.57 -19.91 14.85
CA ALA A 123 -1.99 -20.25 14.92
C ALA A 123 -2.85 -19.00 15.03
N VAL A 124 -2.56 -18.11 15.96
CA VAL A 124 -3.29 -16.84 16.15
C VAL A 124 -3.19 -15.95 14.91
N LEU A 125 -2.02 -15.82 14.29
CA LEU A 125 -1.83 -15.08 13.05
C LEU A 125 -2.47 -15.75 11.81
N SER A 126 -2.87 -17.02 11.95
CA SER A 126 -3.60 -17.76 10.91
C SER A 126 -5.12 -17.72 11.10
N GLY A 127 -5.62 -17.07 12.16
CA GLY A 127 -7.03 -16.93 12.47
C GLY A 127 -7.59 -18.05 13.36
N ASP A 128 -6.72 -18.84 14.00
CA ASP A 128 -7.11 -19.81 15.01
C ASP A 128 -7.09 -19.17 16.40
N THR A 129 -7.77 -19.81 17.35
CA THR A 129 -7.76 -19.40 18.76
C THR A 129 -6.81 -20.28 19.55
N VAL A 130 -5.96 -19.65 20.37
CA VAL A 130 -5.04 -20.36 21.28
C VAL A 130 -5.52 -20.24 22.70
N ILE A 131 -5.41 -21.35 23.45
CA ILE A 131 -5.80 -21.44 24.86
C ILE A 131 -4.63 -21.98 25.66
N PHE A 132 -4.14 -21.18 26.60
CA PHE A 132 -3.20 -21.61 27.65
C PHE A 132 -3.98 -22.05 28.87
N ILE A 133 -3.54 -23.13 29.51
CA ILE A 133 -4.14 -23.67 30.74
C ILE A 133 -3.05 -23.73 31.81
N ASP A 134 -3.36 -23.29 33.01
CA ASP A 134 -2.43 -23.26 34.13
C ASP A 134 -2.04 -24.66 34.57
N GLY A 135 -0.77 -24.87 34.90
CA GLY A 135 -0.21 -26.15 35.27
C GLY A 135 0.27 -27.04 34.13
N TYR A 136 0.26 -26.54 32.86
CA TYR A 136 0.64 -27.35 31.69
C TYR A 136 1.66 -26.64 30.79
N GLU A 137 2.67 -27.42 30.37
CA GLU A 137 3.67 -26.98 29.37
C GLU A 137 3.19 -27.15 27.93
N LYS A 138 1.88 -27.04 27.70
CA LYS A 138 1.21 -27.21 26.41
C LYS A 138 0.11 -26.18 26.26
N ALA A 139 -0.23 -25.87 25.00
CA ALA A 139 -1.40 -25.07 24.70
C ALA A 139 -2.32 -25.80 23.69
N ILE A 140 -3.58 -25.39 23.65
CA ILE A 140 -4.59 -25.92 22.74
C ILE A 140 -4.85 -24.89 21.67
N VAL A 141 -4.79 -25.30 20.41
CA VAL A 141 -5.24 -24.53 19.24
C VAL A 141 -6.60 -25.01 18.83
N VAL A 142 -7.55 -24.11 18.72
CA VAL A 142 -8.90 -24.38 18.26
C VAL A 142 -9.09 -23.73 16.89
N ALA A 143 -9.51 -24.50 15.90
CA ALA A 143 -9.80 -23.98 14.56
C ALA A 143 -11.06 -23.10 14.59
N THR A 144 -10.86 -21.80 14.50
CA THR A 144 -11.93 -20.79 14.59
C THR A 144 -11.91 -19.82 13.41
N LYS A 145 -11.25 -20.17 12.30
CA LYS A 145 -11.09 -19.31 11.14
C LYS A 145 -12.43 -18.81 10.60
N GLY A 146 -12.59 -17.50 10.52
CA GLY A 146 -13.80 -16.84 10.07
C GLY A 146 -13.51 -15.61 9.19
N PHE A 147 -12.70 -15.78 8.14
CA PHE A 147 -12.37 -14.67 7.25
C PHE A 147 -13.60 -14.13 6.50
N PRO A 148 -13.75 -12.80 6.39
CA PRO A 148 -14.79 -12.22 5.54
C PRO A 148 -14.50 -12.53 4.06
N ASN A 149 -15.35 -13.37 3.45
CA ASN A 149 -15.08 -13.92 2.11
C ASN A 149 -15.82 -13.21 0.96
N ARG A 150 -16.94 -12.51 1.20
CA ARG A 150 -17.83 -12.00 0.13
C ARG A 150 -18.13 -10.50 0.17
N GLY A 151 -17.67 -9.75 1.15
CA GLY A 151 -17.80 -8.28 1.19
C GLY A 151 -16.66 -7.53 0.51
N VAL A 152 -15.62 -8.26 0.09
CA VAL A 152 -14.39 -7.67 -0.49
C VAL A 152 -14.55 -7.58 -1.99
N GLN A 153 -14.62 -6.35 -2.51
CA GLN A 153 -14.75 -6.05 -3.94
C GLN A 153 -13.37 -5.89 -4.61
N GLN A 154 -13.38 -5.81 -5.94
CA GLN A 154 -12.17 -5.47 -6.69
C GLN A 154 -11.84 -3.97 -6.50
N PRO A 155 -10.56 -3.59 -6.50
CA PRO A 155 -10.17 -2.18 -6.50
C PRO A 155 -10.70 -1.49 -7.76
N ASP A 156 -11.41 -0.38 -7.60
CA ASP A 156 -11.97 0.37 -8.74
C ASP A 156 -10.90 1.11 -9.54
N THR A 157 -9.86 1.60 -8.84
CA THR A 157 -8.85 2.49 -9.41
C THR A 157 -7.54 1.79 -9.81
N GLU A 158 -7.31 0.55 -9.37
CA GLU A 158 -6.06 -0.19 -9.58
C GLU A 158 -6.33 -1.61 -10.11
N ASN A 159 -7.02 -1.72 -11.23
CA ASN A 159 -7.31 -2.99 -11.88
C ASN A 159 -6.05 -3.68 -12.40
N VAL A 160 -5.97 -5.02 -12.24
CA VAL A 160 -4.88 -5.85 -12.74
C VAL A 160 -5.42 -7.05 -13.51
N ILE A 161 -4.70 -7.45 -14.57
CA ILE A 161 -5.03 -8.63 -15.36
C ILE A 161 -4.63 -9.90 -14.57
N ARG A 162 -3.46 -9.87 -13.93
CA ARG A 162 -2.94 -10.98 -13.13
C ARG A 162 -2.58 -10.49 -11.73
N GLY A 163 -3.08 -11.20 -10.72
CA GLY A 163 -2.81 -10.89 -9.31
C GLY A 163 -4.04 -11.03 -8.43
N SER A 164 -3.94 -10.58 -7.18
CA SER A 164 -5.06 -10.51 -6.26
C SER A 164 -6.11 -9.52 -6.78
N LYS A 165 -7.37 -9.92 -6.70
CA LYS A 165 -8.51 -9.06 -7.03
C LYS A 165 -9.21 -8.50 -5.79
N GLU A 166 -8.67 -8.77 -4.62
CA GLU A 166 -9.19 -8.23 -3.36
C GLU A 166 -8.81 -6.76 -3.21
N GLY A 167 -9.78 -5.91 -2.93
CA GLY A 167 -9.62 -4.51 -2.55
C GLY A 167 -9.97 -4.29 -1.09
N PHE A 168 -9.59 -3.14 -0.55
CA PHE A 168 -10.05 -2.69 0.75
C PHE A 168 -11.52 -2.27 0.72
N THR A 169 -12.14 -2.24 1.90
CA THR A 169 -13.53 -1.83 2.13
C THR A 169 -13.55 -0.63 3.08
N GLU A 170 -14.73 -0.10 3.36
CA GLU A 170 -14.92 0.97 4.35
C GLU A 170 -14.71 0.47 5.79
N ALA A 171 -14.80 -0.85 6.01
CA ALA A 171 -14.72 -1.43 7.36
C ALA A 171 -13.26 -1.57 7.82
N PHE A 172 -12.86 -0.75 8.77
CA PHE A 172 -11.51 -0.69 9.35
C PHE A 172 -10.92 -2.06 9.73
N ARG A 173 -11.67 -2.87 10.47
CA ARG A 173 -11.20 -4.18 10.95
C ARG A 173 -10.97 -5.17 9.81
N ILE A 174 -11.81 -5.14 8.78
CA ILE A 174 -11.62 -5.98 7.59
C ILE A 174 -10.32 -5.59 6.89
N ASN A 175 -10.04 -4.31 6.76
CA ASN A 175 -8.84 -3.81 6.11
C ASN A 175 -7.55 -4.23 6.83
N THR A 176 -7.52 -4.15 8.16
CA THR A 176 -6.37 -4.62 8.94
C THR A 176 -6.16 -6.13 8.81
N VAL A 177 -7.22 -6.92 8.78
CA VAL A 177 -7.19 -8.37 8.58
C VAL A 177 -6.69 -8.76 7.20
N LEU A 178 -7.10 -8.06 6.14
CA LEU A 178 -6.62 -8.32 4.77
C LEU A 178 -5.10 -8.15 4.65
N ILE A 179 -4.51 -7.24 5.43
CA ILE A 179 -3.05 -7.07 5.50
C ILE A 179 -2.42 -8.18 6.33
N ARG A 180 -2.95 -8.47 7.53
CA ARG A 180 -2.43 -9.53 8.43
C ARG A 180 -2.42 -10.91 7.78
N ARG A 181 -3.46 -11.23 7.01
CA ARG A 181 -3.55 -12.52 6.30
C ARG A 181 -2.38 -12.75 5.34
N ARG A 182 -1.79 -11.65 4.81
CA ARG A 182 -0.64 -11.69 3.89
C ARG A 182 0.70 -11.67 4.61
N ILE A 183 0.76 -11.04 5.79
CA ILE A 183 1.98 -10.93 6.61
C ILE A 183 1.71 -11.60 7.94
N ARG A 184 2.07 -12.88 8.04
CA ARG A 184 1.91 -13.70 9.26
C ARG A 184 3.17 -13.62 10.12
N ASP A 185 3.44 -12.44 10.65
CA ASP A 185 4.62 -12.15 11.45
C ASP A 185 4.20 -11.40 12.73
N SER A 186 4.68 -11.81 13.89
CA SER A 186 4.43 -11.15 15.19
C SER A 186 5.03 -9.75 15.28
N LYS A 187 6.02 -9.46 14.42
CA LYS A 187 6.63 -8.12 14.29
C LYS A 187 5.75 -7.14 13.53
N LEU A 188 4.70 -7.62 12.86
CA LEU A 188 3.69 -6.74 12.26
C LEU A 188 2.87 -6.10 13.37
N LYS A 189 3.10 -4.81 13.60
CA LYS A 189 2.38 -4.01 14.60
C LYS A 189 1.16 -3.35 13.97
N VAL A 190 0.10 -3.24 14.77
CA VAL A 190 -1.17 -2.57 14.42
C VAL A 190 -1.46 -1.57 15.53
N LYS A 191 -0.76 -0.44 15.50
CA LYS A 191 -0.91 0.61 16.50
C LYS A 191 -2.16 1.43 16.20
N GLN A 192 -3.16 1.32 17.07
CA GLN A 192 -4.43 2.02 16.93
C GLN A 192 -4.40 3.35 17.67
N ILE A 193 -4.93 4.37 17.00
CA ILE A 193 -5.14 5.72 17.53
C ILE A 193 -6.51 6.21 17.10
N GLN A 194 -7.07 7.17 17.82
CA GLN A 194 -8.31 7.85 17.44
C GLN A 194 -8.02 9.30 17.10
N LEU A 195 -8.50 9.74 15.94
CA LEU A 195 -8.34 11.11 15.44
C LEU A 195 -9.71 11.78 15.25
N GLY A 196 -9.74 13.11 15.39
CA GLY A 196 -10.97 13.90 15.35
C GLY A 196 -11.64 14.01 16.71
N THR A 197 -11.88 15.25 17.17
CA THR A 197 -12.46 15.51 18.49
C THR A 197 -13.93 15.10 18.56
N ARG A 198 -14.63 15.14 17.43
CA ARG A 198 -16.05 14.77 17.32
C ARG A 198 -16.25 13.41 16.69
N THR A 199 -15.56 13.10 15.59
CA THR A 199 -15.74 11.83 14.88
C THR A 199 -15.07 10.64 15.58
N ARG A 200 -13.97 10.87 16.32
CA ARG A 200 -13.17 9.82 16.97
C ARG A 200 -12.89 8.65 16.03
N THR A 201 -12.48 8.99 14.81
CA THR A 201 -12.24 8.02 13.74
C THR A 201 -11.06 7.11 14.10
N ASP A 202 -11.27 5.81 14.01
CA ASP A 202 -10.22 4.82 14.26
C ASP A 202 -9.20 4.82 13.12
N VAL A 203 -7.94 4.89 13.49
CA VAL A 203 -6.80 4.87 12.55
C VAL A 203 -5.78 3.87 13.05
N ALA A 204 -5.26 3.02 12.16
CA ALA A 204 -4.16 2.10 12.47
C ALA A 204 -2.89 2.45 11.70
N LEU A 205 -1.79 2.54 12.41
CA LEU A 205 -0.46 2.51 11.83
C LEU A 205 0.01 1.05 11.78
N MET A 206 0.21 0.53 10.56
CA MET A 206 0.66 -0.85 10.35
C MET A 206 2.08 -0.84 9.77
N TYR A 207 2.99 -1.55 10.44
CA TYR A 207 4.41 -1.60 10.08
C TYR A 207 5.10 -2.83 10.66
N LEU A 208 6.23 -3.23 10.08
CA LEU A 208 7.11 -4.25 10.67
C LEU A 208 8.18 -3.56 11.53
N ASP A 209 8.21 -3.90 12.82
CA ASP A 209 9.06 -3.25 13.83
C ASP A 209 10.57 -3.40 13.57
N ASP A 210 10.97 -4.52 12.98
CA ASP A 210 12.36 -4.79 12.62
C ASP A 210 12.78 -4.16 11.28
N LEU A 211 11.84 -3.72 10.45
CA LEU A 211 12.11 -3.12 9.13
C LEU A 211 11.91 -1.60 9.11
N VAL A 212 10.92 -1.08 9.81
CA VAL A 212 10.62 0.35 9.82
C VAL A 212 11.78 1.16 10.42
N ARG A 213 12.11 2.29 9.84
CA ARG A 213 13.06 3.25 10.44
C ARG A 213 12.38 3.97 11.60
N PRO A 214 12.94 3.93 12.84
CA PRO A 214 12.32 4.57 14.00
C PRO A 214 12.02 6.06 13.79
N GLN A 215 12.90 6.78 13.09
CA GLN A 215 12.73 8.20 12.81
C GLN A 215 11.51 8.47 11.90
N VAL A 216 11.22 7.56 10.96
CA VAL A 216 10.04 7.66 10.08
C VAL A 216 8.76 7.46 10.88
N LEU A 217 8.72 6.43 11.73
CA LEU A 217 7.56 6.16 12.56
C LEU A 217 7.27 7.31 13.53
N GLN A 218 8.30 7.78 14.23
CA GLN A 218 8.19 8.91 15.15
C GLN A 218 7.67 10.17 14.45
N GLU A 219 8.23 10.52 13.29
CA GLU A 219 7.80 11.69 12.50
C GLU A 219 6.33 11.58 12.08
N ILE A 220 5.86 10.38 11.70
CA ILE A 220 4.45 10.16 11.34
C ILE A 220 3.56 10.37 12.58
N GLU A 221 3.93 9.79 13.72
CA GLU A 221 3.17 9.92 14.98
C GLU A 221 3.12 11.38 15.45
N GLU A 222 4.23 12.09 15.40
CA GLU A 222 4.30 13.50 15.75
C GLU A 222 3.38 14.33 14.87
N ARG A 223 3.42 14.16 13.54
CA ARG A 223 2.56 14.91 12.61
C ARG A 223 1.09 14.63 12.83
N LEU A 224 0.71 13.39 13.08
CA LEU A 224 -0.67 13.05 13.41
C LEU A 224 -1.14 13.68 14.73
N SER A 225 -0.21 14.01 15.64
CA SER A 225 -0.51 14.65 16.92
C SER A 225 -0.57 16.19 16.86
N TYR A 226 -0.01 16.83 15.81
CA TYR A 226 0.04 18.30 15.71
C TYR A 226 -1.34 18.95 15.61
N PHE A 227 -2.31 18.27 15.05
CA PHE A 227 -3.60 18.87 14.71
C PHE A 227 -4.71 18.33 15.59
N LYS A 228 -5.46 19.24 16.21
CA LYS A 228 -6.74 18.96 16.87
C LYS A 228 -7.86 19.33 15.90
N ILE A 229 -8.21 18.40 15.04
CA ILE A 229 -9.28 18.56 14.04
C ILE A 229 -10.61 18.02 14.59
N ASP A 230 -11.74 18.60 14.19
CA ASP A 230 -13.07 18.14 14.60
C ASP A 230 -13.40 16.76 14.01
N SER A 231 -13.08 16.55 12.75
CA SER A 231 -13.47 15.35 12.01
C SER A 231 -12.39 14.86 11.06
N VAL A 232 -12.23 13.55 10.98
CA VAL A 232 -11.48 12.84 9.95
C VAL A 232 -12.48 11.90 9.28
N LEU A 233 -12.98 12.29 8.10
CA LEU A 233 -14.03 11.53 7.39
C LEU A 233 -13.44 10.59 6.34
N GLU A 234 -12.23 10.88 5.85
CA GLU A 234 -11.59 10.16 4.77
C GLU A 234 -10.05 10.31 4.87
N SER A 235 -9.32 9.37 4.28
CA SER A 235 -7.85 9.32 4.28
C SER A 235 -7.19 10.57 3.70
N GLY A 236 -7.80 11.22 2.71
CA GLY A 236 -7.30 12.46 2.11
C GLY A 236 -7.20 13.64 3.08
N THR A 237 -7.99 13.64 4.16
CA THR A 237 -7.81 14.63 5.24
C THR A 237 -6.47 14.43 5.95
N LEU A 238 -6.11 13.17 6.24
CA LEU A 238 -4.84 12.85 6.89
C LEU A 238 -3.66 13.05 5.94
N GLU A 239 -3.82 12.75 4.65
CA GLU A 239 -2.82 13.00 3.62
C GLU A 239 -2.36 14.47 3.67
N GLN A 240 -3.30 15.41 3.60
CA GLN A 240 -3.01 16.84 3.65
C GLN A 240 -2.34 17.29 4.96
N LEU A 241 -2.70 16.69 6.10
CA LEU A 241 -2.12 17.02 7.40
C LEU A 241 -0.69 16.48 7.58
N ILE A 242 -0.37 15.36 6.93
CA ILE A 242 0.94 14.69 7.04
C ILE A 242 1.96 15.24 6.03
N GLU A 243 1.52 15.84 4.93
CA GLU A 243 2.40 16.35 3.89
C GLU A 243 3.40 17.39 4.41
N THR A 244 4.64 17.30 3.89
CA THR A 244 5.72 18.21 4.28
C THR A 244 5.62 19.55 3.56
N ASN A 245 5.19 19.51 2.31
CA ASN A 245 5.11 20.68 1.43
C ASN A 245 3.73 20.76 0.78
N TRP A 246 2.84 21.49 1.40
CA TRP A 246 1.44 21.65 0.96
C TRP A 246 1.28 22.46 -0.36
N TYR A 247 2.30 23.19 -0.81
CA TYR A 247 2.31 23.86 -2.12
C TYR A 247 2.70 22.95 -3.28
N SER A 248 3.24 21.76 -2.99
CA SER A 248 3.68 20.86 -4.05
C SER A 248 2.49 20.24 -4.75
N PRO A 249 2.44 20.26 -6.09
CA PRO A 249 1.44 19.51 -6.82
C PRO A 249 1.72 17.99 -6.78
N PHE A 250 2.93 17.59 -6.40
CA PHE A 250 3.32 16.18 -6.35
C PHE A 250 2.86 15.52 -5.05
N PRO A 251 2.23 14.35 -5.12
CA PRO A 251 1.76 13.61 -3.94
C PRO A 251 2.96 13.15 -3.10
N GLN A 252 2.89 13.34 -1.79
CA GLN A 252 3.95 12.95 -0.85
C GLN A 252 3.59 11.70 -0.05
N SER A 253 2.39 11.17 -0.24
CA SER A 253 1.92 9.86 0.21
C SER A 253 1.46 9.03 -0.99
N GLN A 254 1.54 7.72 -0.91
CA GLN A 254 0.99 6.84 -1.94
C GLN A 254 -0.33 6.26 -1.44
N VAL A 255 -1.39 6.48 -2.20
CA VAL A 255 -2.74 5.99 -1.88
C VAL A 255 -3.00 4.69 -2.66
N THR A 256 -3.62 3.71 -2.01
CA THR A 256 -3.97 2.45 -2.67
C THR A 256 -5.20 1.78 -2.04
N GLN A 257 -5.99 1.11 -2.89
CA GLN A 257 -7.09 0.22 -2.47
C GLN A 257 -6.66 -1.26 -2.40
N ARG A 258 -5.39 -1.57 -2.66
CA ARG A 258 -4.91 -2.95 -2.83
C ARG A 258 -4.16 -3.46 -1.60
N PRO A 259 -4.67 -4.50 -0.91
CA PRO A 259 -3.98 -5.10 0.23
C PRO A 259 -2.65 -5.78 -0.11
N ASP A 260 -2.47 -6.30 -1.33
CA ASP A 260 -1.21 -6.89 -1.78
C ASP A 260 -0.11 -5.83 -1.93
N LYS A 261 -0.44 -4.64 -2.44
CA LYS A 261 0.48 -3.50 -2.55
C LYS A 261 0.89 -2.97 -1.18
N VAL A 262 -0.07 -2.88 -0.24
CA VAL A 262 0.21 -2.49 1.14
C VAL A 262 1.14 -3.50 1.82
N ALA A 263 0.85 -4.80 1.69
CA ALA A 263 1.71 -5.84 2.27
C ALA A 263 3.14 -5.78 1.70
N SER A 264 3.30 -5.59 0.39
CA SER A 264 4.61 -5.40 -0.23
C SER A 264 5.35 -4.17 0.33
N ALA A 265 4.66 -3.05 0.46
CA ALA A 265 5.23 -1.81 0.99
C ALA A 265 5.69 -1.96 2.45
N ILE A 266 4.90 -2.63 3.31
CA ILE A 266 5.28 -2.92 4.70
C ILE A 266 6.52 -3.81 4.75
N LEU A 267 6.62 -4.83 3.88
CA LEU A 267 7.80 -5.70 3.76
C LEU A 267 9.05 -4.96 3.26
N GLU A 268 8.88 -3.79 2.68
CA GLU A 268 9.96 -2.87 2.28
C GLU A 268 10.34 -1.86 3.39
N GLY A 269 9.67 -1.90 4.55
CA GLY A 269 9.93 -1.03 5.70
C GLY A 269 9.13 0.28 5.69
N ARG A 270 8.05 0.36 4.91
CA ARG A 270 7.12 1.49 4.90
C ARG A 270 6.05 1.32 5.97
N VAL A 271 5.38 2.41 6.31
CA VAL A 271 4.23 2.46 7.22
C VAL A 271 2.96 2.59 6.40
N ALA A 272 1.96 1.77 6.70
CA ALA A 272 0.62 1.90 6.14
C ALA A 272 -0.30 2.54 7.18
N ILE A 273 -1.06 3.55 6.76
CA ILE A 273 -2.09 4.20 7.58
C ILE A 273 -3.46 3.76 7.06
N VAL A 274 -4.12 2.95 7.85
CA VAL A 274 -5.49 2.47 7.59
C VAL A 274 -6.45 3.38 8.36
N VAL A 275 -7.42 3.93 7.68
CA VAL A 275 -8.42 4.86 8.23
C VAL A 275 -9.78 4.21 8.14
N ASP A 276 -10.62 4.40 9.15
CA ASP A 276 -12.00 3.90 9.13
C ASP A 276 -12.87 4.67 8.12
N ASN A 277 -13.90 4.02 7.61
CA ASN A 277 -14.86 4.55 6.64
C ASN A 277 -14.30 4.85 5.24
N THR A 278 -13.11 4.35 4.90
CA THR A 278 -12.51 4.53 3.58
C THR A 278 -11.78 3.28 3.10
N PRO A 279 -11.89 2.92 1.81
CA PRO A 279 -11.13 1.82 1.22
C PRO A 279 -9.69 2.23 0.83
N PHE A 280 -9.30 3.48 1.09
CA PHE A 280 -7.99 3.99 0.72
C PHE A 280 -7.01 3.94 1.88
N VAL A 281 -5.87 3.29 1.66
CA VAL A 281 -4.77 3.19 2.61
C VAL A 281 -3.62 4.06 2.15
N LEU A 282 -3.07 4.87 3.07
CA LEU A 282 -1.91 5.72 2.82
C LEU A 282 -0.62 4.96 3.11
N LEU A 283 0.35 5.04 2.22
CA LEU A 283 1.68 4.43 2.36
C LEU A 283 2.75 5.52 2.46
N LEU A 284 3.51 5.50 3.53
CA LEU A 284 4.56 6.46 3.85
C LEU A 284 5.83 5.74 4.33
N PRO A 285 7.00 6.29 4.08
CA PRO A 285 7.30 7.34 3.11
C PRO A 285 7.17 6.84 1.67
N THR A 286 7.18 7.76 0.70
CA THR A 286 7.11 7.42 -0.72
C THR A 286 8.18 8.15 -1.53
N THR A 287 8.50 7.61 -2.71
CA THR A 287 9.39 8.23 -3.70
C THR A 287 8.67 8.32 -5.04
N LEU A 288 9.14 9.17 -5.93
CA LEU A 288 8.57 9.31 -7.28
C LEU A 288 8.46 7.95 -7.99
N ASN A 289 9.44 7.08 -7.80
CA ASN A 289 9.48 5.76 -8.41
C ASN A 289 8.28 4.87 -8.03
N CYS A 290 7.80 4.98 -6.77
CA CYS A 290 6.65 4.18 -6.30
C CYS A 290 5.35 4.45 -7.09
N PHE A 291 5.21 5.63 -7.69
CA PHE A 291 4.02 5.99 -8.47
C PHE A 291 4.04 5.45 -9.91
N PHE A 292 5.20 5.03 -10.41
CA PHE A 292 5.34 4.36 -11.70
C PHE A 292 5.23 2.84 -11.60
N GLN A 293 5.34 2.29 -10.40
CA GLN A 293 5.23 0.88 -10.13
C GLN A 293 3.78 0.46 -9.94
N SER A 294 3.40 -0.64 -10.59
CA SER A 294 2.12 -1.34 -10.39
C SER A 294 2.37 -2.70 -9.77
N SER A 295 1.41 -3.21 -8.98
CA SER A 295 1.48 -4.58 -8.45
C SER A 295 1.65 -5.63 -9.55
N GLU A 296 1.08 -5.38 -10.73
CA GLU A 296 1.18 -6.27 -11.89
C GLU A 296 2.61 -6.44 -12.40
N ASP A 297 3.48 -5.45 -12.19
CA ASP A 297 4.88 -5.51 -12.60
C ASP A 297 5.60 -6.72 -11.98
N TYR A 298 5.19 -7.15 -10.79
CA TYR A 298 5.79 -8.26 -10.05
C TYR A 298 5.15 -9.62 -10.33
N TYR A 299 4.00 -9.65 -11.02
CA TYR A 299 3.25 -10.87 -11.32
C TYR A 299 3.46 -11.40 -12.74
N GLN A 300 4.08 -10.61 -13.60
CA GLN A 300 4.39 -10.95 -14.98
C GLN A 300 5.90 -11.15 -15.21
N ARG A 301 6.31 -11.51 -16.44
CA ARG A 301 7.71 -11.71 -16.81
C ARG A 301 8.48 -10.39 -16.77
N TRP A 302 9.66 -10.39 -16.16
CA TRP A 302 10.45 -9.21 -15.87
C TRP A 302 10.78 -8.36 -17.10
N TYR A 303 11.13 -8.97 -18.23
CA TYR A 303 11.49 -8.24 -19.46
C TYR A 303 10.30 -7.52 -20.09
N VAL A 304 9.09 -8.11 -20.06
CA VAL A 304 7.86 -7.48 -20.57
C VAL A 304 7.53 -6.26 -19.69
N MET A 305 7.58 -6.44 -18.37
CA MET A 305 7.27 -5.36 -17.45
C MET A 305 8.33 -4.27 -17.40
N SER A 306 9.60 -4.59 -17.70
CA SER A 306 10.63 -3.57 -17.91
C SER A 306 10.31 -2.67 -19.11
N PHE A 307 9.87 -3.26 -20.21
CA PHE A 307 9.45 -2.51 -21.39
C PHE A 307 8.22 -1.64 -21.10
N VAL A 308 7.19 -2.20 -20.44
CA VAL A 308 5.99 -1.45 -20.05
C VAL A 308 6.34 -0.30 -19.09
N ARG A 309 7.22 -0.53 -18.12
CA ARG A 309 7.67 0.50 -17.18
C ARG A 309 8.42 1.61 -17.91
N PHE A 310 9.31 1.28 -18.83
CA PHE A 310 9.98 2.27 -19.68
C PHE A 310 8.95 3.11 -20.46
N LEU A 311 7.94 2.48 -21.07
CA LEU A 311 6.86 3.20 -21.75
C LEU A 311 6.10 4.14 -20.81
N ARG A 312 5.85 3.76 -19.54
CA ARG A 312 5.20 4.64 -18.54
C ARG A 312 6.01 5.90 -18.27
N TYR A 313 7.34 5.78 -18.16
CA TYR A 313 8.21 6.96 -17.98
C TYR A 313 8.20 7.87 -19.22
N CYS A 314 8.28 7.30 -20.41
CA CYS A 314 8.15 8.07 -21.65
C CYS A 314 6.77 8.75 -21.71
N ALA A 315 5.70 8.05 -21.44
CA ALA A 315 4.34 8.58 -21.43
C ALA A 315 4.17 9.71 -20.40
N ALA A 316 4.74 9.55 -19.21
CA ALA A 316 4.72 10.61 -18.20
C ALA A 316 5.39 11.89 -18.70
N PHE A 317 6.56 11.78 -19.32
CA PHE A 317 7.23 12.93 -19.93
C PHE A 317 6.39 13.56 -21.05
N LEU A 318 5.85 12.75 -21.94
CA LEU A 318 5.01 13.22 -23.04
C LEU A 318 3.73 13.90 -22.53
N SER A 319 3.13 13.42 -21.44
CA SER A 319 1.86 13.94 -20.90
C SER A 319 1.91 15.42 -20.47
N PHE A 320 3.07 15.95 -20.13
CA PHE A 320 3.21 17.35 -19.74
C PHE A 320 4.10 18.18 -20.68
N ALA A 321 4.98 17.55 -21.45
CA ALA A 321 6.00 18.24 -22.23
C ALA A 321 5.55 18.58 -23.68
N ILE A 322 4.76 17.70 -24.33
CA ILE A 322 4.45 17.82 -25.77
C ILE A 322 3.78 19.14 -26.14
N PRO A 323 2.73 19.62 -25.45
CA PRO A 323 2.06 20.86 -25.86
C PRO A 323 2.99 22.07 -25.80
N GLY A 324 3.79 22.18 -24.75
CA GLY A 324 4.77 23.26 -24.62
C GLY A 324 5.90 23.17 -25.65
N PHE A 325 6.38 21.97 -25.92
CA PHE A 325 7.39 21.71 -26.95
C PHE A 325 6.89 22.12 -28.34
N TYR A 326 5.66 21.75 -28.69
CA TYR A 326 5.02 22.14 -29.94
C TYR A 326 4.92 23.66 -30.09
N LEU A 327 4.47 24.36 -29.04
CA LEU A 327 4.37 25.82 -29.04
C LEU A 327 5.75 26.48 -29.23
N ALA A 328 6.78 26.00 -28.51
CA ALA A 328 8.14 26.52 -28.62
C ALA A 328 8.70 26.38 -30.04
N LEU A 329 8.46 25.23 -30.70
CA LEU A 329 8.89 24.98 -32.06
C LEU A 329 8.16 25.84 -33.07
N THR A 330 6.84 25.81 -33.05
CA THR A 330 6.03 26.42 -34.11
C THR A 330 5.99 27.93 -34.03
N THR A 331 6.08 28.51 -32.82
CA THR A 331 5.97 29.96 -32.64
C THR A 331 7.32 30.67 -32.72
N PHE A 332 8.39 30.08 -32.15
CA PHE A 332 9.68 30.78 -32.04
C PHE A 332 10.80 30.16 -32.89
N HIS A 333 10.72 28.88 -33.19
CA HIS A 333 11.81 28.16 -33.87
C HIS A 333 11.35 27.31 -35.06
N PRO A 334 10.57 27.89 -36.01
CA PRO A 334 10.08 27.13 -37.16
C PRO A 334 11.22 26.59 -38.06
N ALA A 335 12.40 27.21 -38.01
CA ALA A 335 13.58 26.77 -38.77
C ALA A 335 14.15 25.40 -38.26
N MET A 336 13.78 24.95 -37.07
CA MET A 336 14.16 23.62 -36.56
C MET A 336 13.28 22.49 -37.11
N ILE A 337 12.16 22.83 -37.71
CA ILE A 337 11.23 21.86 -38.28
C ILE A 337 11.62 21.63 -39.76
N PRO A 338 11.60 20.38 -40.25
CA PRO A 338 11.80 20.11 -41.68
C PRO A 338 10.87 20.95 -42.54
N THR A 339 11.40 21.55 -43.62
CA THR A 339 10.71 22.54 -44.44
C THR A 339 9.34 22.05 -44.96
N SER A 340 9.26 20.79 -45.39
CA SER A 340 8.00 20.19 -45.86
C SER A 340 6.93 20.15 -44.75
N LEU A 341 7.34 19.85 -43.51
CA LEU A 341 6.43 19.81 -42.36
C LEU A 341 6.04 21.22 -41.93
N THR A 342 6.95 22.20 -42.00
CA THR A 342 6.64 23.60 -41.70
C THR A 342 5.55 24.12 -42.63
N PHE A 343 5.64 23.85 -43.94
CA PHE A 343 4.59 24.21 -44.88
C PHE A 343 3.27 23.51 -44.61
N SER A 344 3.31 22.22 -44.24
CA SER A 344 2.10 21.48 -43.88
C SER A 344 1.43 22.05 -42.62
N ILE A 345 2.22 22.43 -41.61
CA ILE A 345 1.72 23.08 -40.38
C ILE A 345 1.11 24.44 -40.70
N ALA A 346 1.78 25.25 -41.54
CA ALA A 346 1.29 26.56 -41.95
C ALA A 346 -0.04 26.45 -42.74
N ALA A 347 -0.11 25.54 -43.72
CA ALA A 347 -1.32 25.28 -44.47
C ALA A 347 -2.49 24.78 -43.59
N ALA A 348 -2.20 23.91 -42.62
CA ALA A 348 -3.21 23.41 -41.69
C ALA A 348 -3.75 24.48 -40.72
N ARG A 349 -3.08 25.63 -40.64
CA ARG A 349 -3.47 26.76 -39.77
C ARG A 349 -4.03 27.96 -40.57
N GLU A 350 -4.04 27.91 -41.88
CA GLU A 350 -4.42 29.04 -42.74
C GLU A 350 -5.85 29.56 -42.48
N GLY A 351 -6.77 28.73 -42.05
CA GLY A 351 -8.14 29.13 -41.72
C GLY A 351 -8.42 29.46 -40.26
N VAL A 352 -7.44 29.31 -39.38
CA VAL A 352 -7.67 29.41 -37.93
C VAL A 352 -7.43 30.84 -37.44
N PRO A 353 -8.41 31.48 -36.75
CA PRO A 353 -8.29 32.88 -36.34
C PRO A 353 -7.47 33.09 -35.06
N PHE A 354 -7.09 32.03 -34.35
CA PHE A 354 -6.44 32.11 -33.05
C PHE A 354 -4.93 31.84 -33.12
N PRO A 355 -4.14 32.49 -32.26
CA PRO A 355 -2.74 32.09 -32.02
C PRO A 355 -2.65 30.68 -31.50
N ALA A 356 -1.55 29.95 -31.78
CA ALA A 356 -1.35 28.57 -31.35
C ALA A 356 -1.53 28.34 -29.83
N LEU A 357 -1.15 29.30 -28.98
CA LEU A 357 -1.37 29.22 -27.52
C LEU A 357 -2.86 29.10 -27.18
N ILE A 358 -3.71 29.93 -27.82
CA ILE A 358 -5.15 29.93 -27.55
C ILE A 358 -5.79 28.64 -28.04
N GLU A 359 -5.38 28.14 -29.22
CA GLU A 359 -5.84 26.86 -29.76
C GLU A 359 -5.53 25.71 -28.78
N VAL A 360 -4.27 25.65 -28.27
CA VAL A 360 -3.86 24.62 -27.30
C VAL A 360 -4.68 24.75 -26.02
N LEU A 361 -4.86 25.96 -25.46
CA LEU A 361 -5.62 26.15 -24.22
C LEU A 361 -7.10 25.80 -24.38
N ILE A 362 -7.73 26.14 -25.50
CA ILE A 362 -9.13 25.74 -25.78
C ILE A 362 -9.27 24.23 -25.81
N MET A 363 -8.38 23.53 -26.52
CA MET A 363 -8.44 22.07 -26.62
C MET A 363 -8.13 21.38 -25.30
N GLU A 364 -7.13 21.87 -24.55
CA GLU A 364 -6.81 21.31 -23.23
C GLU A 364 -7.96 21.51 -22.24
N LEU A 365 -8.62 22.69 -22.27
CA LEU A 365 -9.81 22.95 -21.44
C LEU A 365 -10.98 22.05 -21.84
N ALA A 366 -11.26 21.92 -23.12
CA ALA A 366 -12.32 21.05 -23.62
C ALA A 366 -12.09 19.59 -23.20
N PHE A 367 -10.85 19.12 -23.30
CA PHE A 367 -10.48 17.77 -22.87
C PHE A 367 -10.61 17.60 -21.34
N GLU A 368 -10.23 18.61 -20.56
CA GLU A 368 -10.39 18.58 -19.10
C GLU A 368 -11.87 18.53 -18.69
N LEU A 369 -12.73 19.27 -19.35
CA LEU A 369 -14.19 19.24 -19.13
C LEU A 369 -14.77 17.86 -19.47
N LEU A 370 -14.34 17.25 -20.59
CA LEU A 370 -14.76 15.90 -20.95
C LEU A 370 -14.34 14.85 -19.92
N ARG A 371 -13.11 14.96 -19.39
CA ARG A 371 -12.60 14.08 -18.36
C ARG A 371 -13.39 14.23 -17.05
N GLU A 372 -13.61 15.47 -16.59
CA GLU A 372 -14.36 15.75 -15.37
C GLU A 372 -15.80 15.23 -15.45
N ALA A 373 -16.45 15.42 -16.60
CA ALA A 373 -17.78 14.86 -16.86
C ALA A 373 -17.74 13.32 -16.84
N GLY A 374 -16.72 12.71 -17.45
CA GLY A 374 -16.56 11.26 -17.52
C GLY A 374 -16.43 10.58 -16.15
N VAL A 375 -15.74 11.21 -15.20
CA VAL A 375 -15.57 10.69 -13.83
C VAL A 375 -16.89 10.72 -13.03
N ARG A 376 -17.75 11.70 -13.26
CA ARG A 376 -18.99 11.89 -12.50
C ARG A 376 -20.18 11.09 -13.03
N LEU A 377 -20.09 10.57 -14.24
CA LEU A 377 -21.19 9.84 -14.87
C LEU A 377 -21.08 8.33 -14.59
N PRO A 378 -22.23 7.62 -14.49
CA PRO A 378 -22.22 6.16 -14.44
C PRO A 378 -21.43 5.56 -15.60
N ALA A 379 -20.66 4.50 -15.35
CA ALA A 379 -19.72 3.92 -16.32
C ALA A 379 -20.25 3.72 -17.75
N PRO A 380 -21.50 3.21 -17.98
CA PRO A 380 -22.04 3.06 -19.34
C PRO A 380 -22.21 4.40 -20.08
N ILE A 381 -22.67 5.43 -19.36
CA ILE A 381 -22.90 6.77 -19.92
C ILE A 381 -21.55 7.51 -20.10
N GLY A 382 -20.65 7.38 -19.11
CA GLY A 382 -19.32 7.99 -19.16
C GLY A 382 -18.49 7.52 -20.34
N ASN A 383 -18.50 6.23 -20.65
CA ASN A 383 -17.83 5.67 -21.83
C ASN A 383 -18.41 6.22 -23.14
N THR A 384 -19.73 6.30 -23.24
CA THR A 384 -20.39 6.83 -24.44
C THR A 384 -20.05 8.30 -24.65
N ILE A 385 -20.14 9.12 -23.62
CA ILE A 385 -19.80 10.55 -23.67
C ILE A 385 -18.30 10.75 -23.95
N GLY A 386 -17.43 9.91 -23.40
CA GLY A 386 -16.00 9.97 -23.68
C GLY A 386 -15.67 9.74 -25.16
N ILE A 387 -16.30 8.73 -25.78
CA ILE A 387 -16.08 8.41 -27.20
C ILE A 387 -16.75 9.45 -28.10
N VAL A 388 -18.05 9.69 -27.89
CA VAL A 388 -18.84 10.59 -28.74
C VAL A 388 -18.39 12.04 -28.56
N GLY A 389 -18.17 12.49 -27.31
CA GLY A 389 -17.67 13.82 -27.00
C GLY A 389 -16.28 14.08 -27.60
N GLY A 390 -15.35 13.13 -27.44
CA GLY A 390 -14.00 13.24 -27.99
C GLY A 390 -13.98 13.29 -29.51
N LEU A 391 -14.80 12.46 -30.19
CA LEU A 391 -14.90 12.44 -31.64
C LEU A 391 -15.60 13.67 -32.17
N ILE A 392 -16.78 14.00 -31.65
CA ILE A 392 -17.60 15.14 -32.15
C ILE A 392 -16.88 16.47 -31.86
N VAL A 393 -16.36 16.66 -30.62
CA VAL A 393 -15.65 17.90 -30.30
C VAL A 393 -14.39 18.03 -31.17
N GLY A 394 -13.60 16.95 -31.31
CA GLY A 394 -12.40 16.97 -32.15
C GLY A 394 -12.68 17.29 -33.60
N GLN A 395 -13.72 16.69 -34.20
CA GLN A 395 -14.07 16.85 -35.59
C GLN A 395 -14.75 18.21 -35.85
N ALA A 396 -15.74 18.58 -35.05
CA ALA A 396 -16.48 19.85 -35.23
C ALA A 396 -15.58 21.08 -35.03
N VAL A 397 -14.63 21.04 -34.09
CA VAL A 397 -13.71 22.16 -33.85
C VAL A 397 -12.75 22.36 -35.02
N VAL A 398 -12.33 21.28 -35.69
CA VAL A 398 -11.50 21.33 -36.89
C VAL A 398 -12.32 21.79 -38.11
N GLU A 399 -13.52 21.25 -38.32
CA GLU A 399 -14.43 21.65 -39.43
C GLU A 399 -14.85 23.12 -39.33
N ALA A 400 -15.01 23.62 -38.10
CA ALA A 400 -15.32 25.03 -37.84
C ALA A 400 -14.09 25.96 -37.96
N ASN A 401 -12.91 25.44 -38.29
CA ASN A 401 -11.63 26.16 -38.31
C ASN A 401 -11.30 26.91 -37.02
N LEU A 402 -11.78 26.39 -35.86
CA LEU A 402 -11.47 26.98 -34.56
C LEU A 402 -10.09 26.55 -34.05
N VAL A 403 -9.67 25.32 -34.39
CA VAL A 403 -8.38 24.74 -34.03
C VAL A 403 -7.80 23.95 -35.19
N SER A 404 -6.50 23.99 -35.36
CA SER A 404 -5.82 23.21 -36.38
C SER A 404 -5.82 21.70 -36.08
N PRO A 405 -5.89 20.81 -37.08
CA PRO A 405 -5.86 19.36 -36.89
C PRO A 405 -4.63 18.86 -36.10
N ILE A 406 -3.50 19.54 -36.25
CA ILE A 406 -2.24 19.16 -35.59
C ILE A 406 -2.35 19.33 -34.08
N ILE A 407 -2.98 20.39 -33.59
CA ILE A 407 -3.18 20.62 -32.17
C ILE A 407 -4.11 19.57 -31.58
N VAL A 408 -5.13 19.14 -32.30
CA VAL A 408 -6.00 18.03 -31.87
C VAL A 408 -5.18 16.75 -31.65
N ILE A 409 -4.25 16.42 -32.57
CA ILE A 409 -3.34 15.26 -32.42
C ILE A 409 -2.43 15.43 -31.22
N ILE A 410 -1.84 16.61 -31.00
CA ILE A 410 -0.95 16.91 -29.87
C ILE A 410 -1.68 16.72 -28.54
N VAL A 411 -2.87 17.29 -28.39
CA VAL A 411 -3.68 17.18 -27.17
C VAL A 411 -4.16 15.74 -26.96
N ALA A 412 -4.58 15.04 -28.02
CA ALA A 412 -4.96 13.63 -27.93
C ALA A 412 -3.79 12.76 -27.46
N LEU A 413 -2.57 12.96 -28.01
CA LEU A 413 -1.38 12.22 -27.60
C LEU A 413 -1.01 12.52 -26.13
N THR A 414 -1.11 13.78 -25.72
CA THR A 414 -0.91 14.20 -24.32
C THR A 414 -1.88 13.49 -23.37
N ALA A 415 -3.15 13.43 -23.77
CA ALA A 415 -4.20 12.78 -22.99
C ALA A 415 -3.98 11.26 -22.86
N ILE A 416 -3.73 10.57 -23.98
CA ILE A 416 -3.44 9.12 -24.00
C ILE A 416 -2.22 8.82 -23.14
N SER A 417 -1.16 9.63 -23.25
CA SER A 417 0.04 9.49 -22.45
C SER A 417 -0.23 9.62 -20.95
N SER A 418 -1.15 10.48 -20.53
CA SER A 418 -1.53 10.64 -19.12
C SER A 418 -2.21 9.39 -18.55
N PHE A 419 -2.93 8.62 -19.35
CA PHE A 419 -3.59 7.37 -18.91
C PHE A 419 -2.64 6.19 -18.74
N ALA A 420 -1.44 6.24 -19.31
CA ALA A 420 -0.44 5.20 -19.14
C ALA A 420 0.21 5.20 -17.75
N ILE A 421 0.03 6.25 -16.96
CA ILE A 421 0.57 6.38 -15.60
C ILE A 421 -0.34 5.66 -14.62
N PRO A 422 0.16 4.69 -13.82
CA PRO A 422 -0.69 3.89 -12.93
C PRO A 422 -1.23 4.65 -11.72
N SER A 423 -0.61 5.77 -11.34
CA SER A 423 -1.03 6.59 -10.20
C SER A 423 -1.87 7.79 -10.63
N TYR A 424 -3.12 7.84 -10.16
CA TYR A 424 -4.02 8.97 -10.42
C TYR A 424 -3.50 10.28 -9.81
N SER A 425 -2.97 10.22 -8.58
CA SER A 425 -2.43 11.41 -7.89
C SER A 425 -1.26 12.04 -8.64
N LEU A 426 -0.32 11.20 -9.15
CA LEU A 426 0.80 11.68 -9.95
C LEU A 426 0.33 12.25 -11.31
N THR A 427 -0.64 11.60 -11.95
CA THR A 427 -1.24 12.10 -13.19
C THR A 427 -1.85 13.48 -12.99
N SER A 428 -2.54 13.71 -11.87
CA SER A 428 -3.12 15.02 -11.53
C SER A 428 -2.05 16.10 -11.33
N ALA A 429 -0.90 15.75 -10.74
CA ALA A 429 0.24 16.66 -10.62
C ALA A 429 0.76 17.08 -12.00
N PHE A 430 0.97 16.13 -12.93
CA PHE A 430 1.44 16.45 -14.29
C PHE A 430 0.45 17.28 -15.07
N ARG A 431 -0.85 17.14 -14.85
CA ARG A 431 -1.89 17.98 -15.45
C ARG A 431 -1.73 19.46 -15.09
N ILE A 432 -1.45 19.77 -13.84
CA ILE A 432 -1.21 21.15 -13.38
C ILE A 432 0.10 21.68 -13.95
N ILE A 433 1.16 20.89 -13.87
CA ILE A 433 2.51 21.25 -14.33
C ILE A 433 2.54 21.52 -15.84
N LYS A 434 1.73 20.81 -16.63
CA LYS A 434 1.58 21.01 -18.06
C LYS A 434 1.27 22.47 -18.41
N TYR A 435 0.35 23.10 -17.70
CA TYR A 435 0.00 24.51 -17.95
C TYR A 435 1.15 25.47 -17.69
N LEU A 436 1.98 25.19 -16.68
CA LEU A 436 3.20 25.97 -16.44
C LEU A 436 4.14 25.90 -17.64
N ILE A 437 4.38 24.72 -18.19
CA ILE A 437 5.26 24.53 -19.35
C ILE A 437 4.65 25.18 -20.60
N ILE A 438 3.34 25.04 -20.84
CA ILE A 438 2.63 25.67 -21.95
C ILE A 438 2.84 27.19 -21.90
N LEU A 439 2.60 27.83 -20.76
CA LEU A 439 2.75 29.28 -20.60
C LEU A 439 4.20 29.74 -20.78
N LEU A 440 5.15 29.09 -20.13
CA LEU A 440 6.57 29.45 -20.27
C LEU A 440 7.06 29.30 -21.74
N SER A 441 6.63 28.21 -22.40
CA SER A 441 6.98 27.97 -23.81
C SER A 441 6.33 28.99 -24.75
N ALA A 442 5.11 29.42 -24.46
CA ALA A 442 4.40 30.40 -25.27
C ALA A 442 5.03 31.80 -25.23
N PHE A 443 5.64 32.19 -24.11
CA PHE A 443 6.26 33.50 -23.95
C PHE A 443 7.76 33.52 -24.26
N LEU A 444 8.47 32.45 -23.95
CA LEU A 444 9.94 32.38 -24.01
C LEU A 444 10.46 31.33 -25.03
N GLY A 445 9.57 30.65 -25.75
CA GLY A 445 9.94 29.63 -26.71
C GLY A 445 10.69 28.45 -26.06
N PHE A 446 11.75 28.00 -26.69
CA PHE A 446 12.58 26.88 -26.22
C PHE A 446 13.26 27.15 -24.87
N LEU A 447 13.63 28.40 -24.62
CA LEU A 447 14.21 28.82 -23.33
C LEU A 447 13.17 28.62 -22.21
N GLY A 448 11.90 29.00 -22.46
CA GLY A 448 10.82 28.80 -21.50
C GLY A 448 10.50 27.32 -21.26
N PHE A 449 10.54 26.50 -22.30
CA PHE A 449 10.35 25.05 -22.19
C PHE A 449 11.40 24.41 -21.26
N TRP A 450 12.70 24.68 -21.50
CA TRP A 450 13.76 24.14 -20.67
C TRP A 450 13.78 24.73 -19.26
N LEU A 451 13.44 26.02 -19.11
CA LEU A 451 13.28 26.66 -17.81
C LEU A 451 12.16 25.98 -17.00
N GLY A 452 11.03 25.68 -17.63
CA GLY A 452 9.93 24.94 -17.00
C GLY A 452 10.35 23.55 -16.51
N ILE A 453 11.07 22.80 -17.34
CA ILE A 453 11.63 21.50 -16.95
C ILE A 453 12.61 21.64 -15.79
N LEU A 454 13.50 22.64 -15.82
CA LEU A 454 14.48 22.90 -14.76
C LEU A 454 13.78 23.22 -13.42
N ILE A 455 12.73 24.05 -13.44
CA ILE A 455 11.94 24.38 -12.25
C ILE A 455 11.33 23.11 -11.65
N ILE A 456 10.74 22.24 -12.47
CA ILE A 456 10.15 20.97 -12.03
C ILE A 456 11.21 20.05 -11.42
N LEU A 457 12.34 19.88 -12.09
CA LEU A 457 13.44 19.05 -11.59
C LEU A 457 14.00 19.57 -10.27
N THR A 458 14.22 20.87 -10.16
CA THR A 458 14.70 21.50 -8.93
C THR A 458 13.72 21.30 -7.78
N HIS A 459 12.42 21.45 -8.04
CA HIS A 459 11.37 21.19 -7.07
C HIS A 459 11.37 19.74 -6.60
N LEU A 460 11.41 18.76 -7.54
CA LEU A 460 11.45 17.33 -7.22
C LEU A 460 12.68 16.92 -6.42
N VAL A 461 13.85 17.52 -6.71
CA VAL A 461 15.09 17.27 -5.94
C VAL A 461 14.98 17.79 -4.51
N SER A 462 14.31 18.93 -4.30
CA SER A 462 14.12 19.53 -2.98
C SER A 462 13.04 18.84 -2.14
N LEU A 463 12.11 18.13 -2.78
CA LEU A 463 10.97 17.51 -2.12
C LEU A 463 11.39 16.29 -1.29
N LYS A 464 10.76 16.12 -0.13
CA LYS A 464 10.94 14.97 0.77
C LYS A 464 9.58 14.42 1.20
N SER A 465 9.50 13.11 1.33
CA SER A 465 8.38 12.42 1.99
C SER A 465 8.87 11.84 3.31
N ILE A 466 8.38 12.36 4.44
CA ILE A 466 8.77 11.91 5.78
C ILE A 466 10.30 11.68 5.88
N ASN A 467 11.08 12.75 5.69
CA ASN A 467 12.56 12.76 5.76
C ASN A 467 13.30 11.92 4.68
N ILE A 468 12.59 11.26 3.76
CA ILE A 468 13.21 10.54 2.63
C ILE A 468 13.16 11.41 1.37
N PRO A 469 14.28 11.57 0.64
CA PRO A 469 14.30 12.33 -0.60
C PRO A 469 13.35 11.74 -1.65
N TYR A 470 12.50 12.58 -2.24
CA TYR A 470 11.44 12.15 -3.15
C TYR A 470 11.96 11.51 -4.44
N LEU A 471 13.09 12.00 -4.97
CA LEU A 471 13.79 11.45 -6.13
C LEU A 471 14.76 10.29 -5.79
N SER A 472 14.70 9.71 -4.59
CA SER A 472 15.43 8.46 -4.35
C SER A 472 14.89 7.37 -5.29
N PRO A 473 15.78 6.53 -5.91
CA PRO A 473 17.23 6.37 -5.67
C PRO A 473 18.14 7.24 -6.53
N TYR A 474 17.62 8.15 -7.36
CA TYR A 474 18.45 8.89 -8.33
C TYR A 474 19.35 9.97 -7.70
N VAL A 475 18.97 10.57 -6.57
CA VAL A 475 19.62 11.77 -5.99
C VAL A 475 20.15 11.56 -4.58
N ALA A 476 19.95 10.41 -3.92
CA ALA A 476 20.28 10.25 -2.51
C ALA A 476 21.68 9.67 -2.26
N ARG A 477 22.44 10.24 -1.30
CA ARG A 477 23.75 9.73 -0.85
C ARG A 477 23.71 8.34 -0.20
N GLU A 478 22.53 7.86 0.18
CA GLU A 478 22.33 6.59 0.92
C GLU A 478 21.86 5.43 0.04
N THR A 479 21.76 5.64 -1.28
CA THR A 479 21.31 4.62 -2.21
C THR A 479 22.43 3.63 -2.51
N ASN A 480 22.14 2.34 -2.34
CA ASN A 480 22.96 1.31 -2.93
C ASN A 480 22.70 1.27 -4.44
N ASN A 481 23.66 0.86 -5.25
CA ASN A 481 23.47 0.66 -6.69
C ASN A 481 22.28 -0.31 -6.98
N GLU A 482 21.95 -1.18 -6.04
CA GLU A 482 20.84 -2.13 -6.14
C GLU A 482 19.46 -1.46 -6.07
N ASP A 483 19.32 -0.31 -5.43
CA ASP A 483 18.03 0.45 -5.41
C ASP A 483 17.65 0.95 -6.83
N LEU A 484 18.62 1.07 -7.74
CA LEU A 484 18.39 1.39 -9.16
C LEU A 484 17.85 0.20 -9.97
N GLN A 485 18.06 -1.03 -9.48
CA GLN A 485 17.70 -2.25 -10.22
C GLN A 485 16.18 -2.48 -10.31
N ASP A 486 15.38 -1.81 -9.47
CA ASP A 486 13.91 -1.86 -9.52
C ASP A 486 13.31 -0.47 -9.77
N SER A 487 13.99 0.39 -10.50
CA SER A 487 13.50 1.73 -10.86
C SER A 487 12.95 1.76 -12.29
N LEU A 488 13.77 2.19 -13.26
CA LEU A 488 13.39 2.24 -14.68
C LEU A 488 13.21 0.85 -15.29
N ILE A 489 14.08 -0.07 -14.92
CA ILE A 489 14.06 -1.46 -15.37
C ILE A 489 13.75 -2.35 -14.18
N ARG A 490 12.80 -3.25 -14.35
CA ARG A 490 12.54 -4.28 -13.35
C ARG A 490 13.51 -5.44 -13.57
N MET A 491 14.43 -5.65 -12.62
CA MET A 491 15.31 -6.82 -12.64
C MET A 491 14.56 -8.10 -12.22
N PRO A 492 15.06 -9.29 -12.62
CA PRO A 492 14.57 -10.56 -12.09
C PRO A 492 14.64 -10.59 -10.56
N ILE A 493 13.68 -11.27 -9.92
CA ILE A 493 13.54 -11.29 -8.45
C ILE A 493 14.81 -11.78 -7.76
N PHE A 494 15.52 -12.75 -8.33
CA PHE A 494 16.75 -13.33 -7.76
C PHE A 494 17.96 -12.38 -7.76
N LEU A 495 17.93 -11.31 -8.57
CA LEU A 495 18.94 -10.25 -8.54
C LEU A 495 18.61 -9.14 -7.56
N ASN A 496 17.36 -9.02 -7.14
CA ASN A 496 16.92 -8.00 -6.20
C ASN A 496 17.07 -8.50 -4.74
N LYS A 497 18.31 -8.59 -4.28
CA LYS A 497 18.68 -9.17 -2.98
C LYS A 497 18.42 -8.22 -1.81
N LEU A 498 18.41 -6.90 -2.02
CA LEU A 498 18.27 -5.90 -0.96
C LEU A 498 16.89 -5.24 -0.95
N ARG A 499 16.50 -4.77 0.22
CA ARG A 499 15.33 -3.90 0.40
C ARG A 499 15.66 -2.47 0.02
N PRO A 500 14.69 -1.69 -0.49
CA PRO A 500 14.89 -0.30 -0.87
C PRO A 500 15.20 0.61 0.33
N VAL A 501 15.46 1.87 0.02
CA VAL A 501 15.85 2.93 0.97
C VAL A 501 14.96 3.04 2.21
N PHE A 502 13.74 2.55 2.18
CA PHE A 502 12.76 2.64 3.28
C PHE A 502 13.15 1.78 4.49
N ALA A 503 13.79 0.63 4.26
CA ALA A 503 14.11 -0.31 5.33
C ALA A 503 15.25 0.18 6.23
N LYS A 504 15.23 -0.31 7.47
CA LYS A 504 16.28 -0.12 8.46
C LYS A 504 17.62 -0.69 7.95
N ARG A 505 18.73 0.02 8.17
CA ARG A 505 20.05 -0.40 7.65
C ARG A 505 20.51 -1.77 8.16
N SER A 506 20.07 -2.17 9.36
CA SER A 506 20.45 -3.46 9.97
C SER A 506 19.75 -4.66 9.33
N ASN A 507 18.65 -4.47 8.59
CA ASN A 507 17.86 -5.56 8.00
C ASN A 507 17.56 -5.26 6.51
N LYS A 508 18.62 -5.10 5.72
CA LYS A 508 18.50 -4.79 4.28
C LYS A 508 18.37 -6.02 3.40
N VAL A 509 18.84 -7.17 3.82
CA VAL A 509 18.81 -8.39 3.00
C VAL A 509 17.38 -8.91 2.94
N ARG A 510 16.86 -9.06 1.71
CA ARG A 510 15.52 -9.57 1.41
C ARG A 510 15.55 -11.00 0.91
N LEU A 511 16.58 -11.33 0.12
CA LEU A 511 16.75 -12.64 -0.49
C LEU A 511 18.18 -13.11 -0.23
N ASP A 512 18.31 -14.26 0.43
CA ASP A 512 19.58 -14.99 0.59
C ASP A 512 19.51 -16.23 -0.31
N ILE A 513 20.53 -16.46 -1.09
CA ILE A 513 20.62 -17.60 -2.01
C ILE A 513 21.85 -18.40 -1.61
N ASP A 514 21.65 -19.66 -1.24
CA ASP A 514 22.75 -20.58 -0.95
C ASP A 514 23.66 -20.77 -2.18
N GLU A 515 24.95 -21.05 -1.97
CA GLU A 515 25.95 -21.27 -3.04
C GLU A 515 25.50 -22.30 -4.08
N LYS A 516 24.75 -23.34 -3.69
CA LYS A 516 24.14 -24.31 -4.61
C LYS A 516 23.05 -23.68 -5.49
N GLY A 517 22.30 -22.75 -4.95
CA GLY A 517 21.28 -22.00 -5.68
C GLY A 517 21.90 -21.01 -6.66
N GLU A 518 22.96 -20.31 -6.28
CA GLU A 518 23.70 -19.41 -7.17
C GLU A 518 24.28 -20.17 -8.38
N ASN A 519 24.93 -21.29 -8.15
CA ASN A 519 25.45 -22.13 -9.24
C ASN A 519 24.36 -22.66 -10.18
N ASN A 520 23.17 -23.01 -9.67
CA ASN A 520 22.07 -23.48 -10.50
C ASN A 520 21.38 -22.37 -11.32
N VAL A 521 21.35 -21.14 -10.80
CA VAL A 521 20.70 -20.01 -11.46
C VAL A 521 21.60 -19.37 -12.51
N PHE A 522 22.93 -19.32 -12.26
CA PHE A 522 23.87 -18.58 -13.12
C PHE A 522 24.70 -19.48 -14.06
N THR A 523 24.86 -20.79 -13.77
CA THR A 523 25.67 -21.69 -14.60
C THR A 523 24.89 -22.53 -15.60
N LYS A 524 23.55 -22.56 -15.55
CA LYS A 524 22.68 -23.25 -16.52
C LYS A 524 22.16 -22.34 -17.64
N GLN A 525 22.73 -21.17 -17.81
CA GLN A 525 22.59 -20.34 -19.01
C GLN A 525 23.83 -20.46 -19.85
#